data_4b05da7e78017250efcb2af684577f7d
#
_entry.id   4b05da7e78017250efcb2af684577f7d
#
_cell.length_a   1.000
_cell.length_b   1.000
_cell.length_c   1.000
_cell.angle_alpha   90.00
_cell.angle_beta   90.00
_cell.angle_gamma   90.00
#
_symmetry.space_group_name_H-M   'P 1'
#
loop_
_entity.id
_entity.type
_entity.pdbx_description
1 polymer ?
#
loop_
_entity_poly.entity_id
_entity_poly.type
_entity_poly.pdbx_seq_one_letter_code
_entity_poly.pdbx_strand_id
1 'polypeptide(L)'
;MKVFLAGTERIESDVCRIGGGTMKLYLAGVMPGGAERDIMNMYLAKSGGAMKAYITEGLYSDANVLQSFYYASDFTTNVIIPNCKSFMLDSGAFSFMKGKSIANWDAYIDKYADFIVQNGIKLYFELDIDSIVGLDAVINIRKRLYEKTGVKPIPVWHKARGLESFKKDCSEYPYVAIGGIVTQEIKRQEYPIFEKLINIAHASGAKIHGLGFTNLDGLTKYHFDSVDSTAWVSGNRFGAIYFFDGKTMKKVNKPQGKKVKTNLTAIHNFTEWKKFARYAEAKL
;
A
#
# COMPACT_ATOMS: atom_id res chain seq x y z
N MET A 1 -6.92 6.90 -15.69
CA MET A 1 -6.47 5.89 -14.75
C MET A 1 -7.15 4.58 -15.03
N LYS A 2 -6.43 3.51 -15.28
CA LYS A 2 -6.99 2.17 -15.47
C LYS A 2 -6.67 1.30 -14.27
N VAL A 3 -7.65 0.61 -13.83
CA VAL A 3 -7.65 -0.34 -12.75
C VAL A 3 -7.25 -1.69 -13.30
N PHE A 4 -6.35 -2.40 -12.64
CA PHE A 4 -5.99 -3.75 -13.01
C PHE A 4 -6.94 -4.74 -12.36
N LEU A 5 -7.72 -5.43 -13.20
CA LEU A 5 -8.30 -6.72 -12.86
C LEU A 5 -7.29 -7.79 -13.24
N ALA A 6 -7.08 -8.77 -12.39
CA ALA A 6 -6.27 -9.93 -12.70
C ALA A 6 -6.92 -10.67 -13.89
N GLY A 7 -6.17 -10.79 -14.97
CA GLY A 7 -6.54 -11.56 -16.14
C GLY A 7 -6.54 -10.74 -17.44
N THR A 8 -5.55 -11.02 -18.27
CA THR A 8 -5.39 -10.71 -19.69
C THR A 8 -5.04 -9.29 -20.12
N GLU A 9 -3.83 -9.20 -20.66
CA GLU A 9 -3.40 -8.41 -21.81
C GLU A 9 -4.05 -7.03 -22.03
N ARG A 10 -3.37 -5.99 -21.53
CA ARG A 10 -3.27 -4.66 -22.18
C ARG A 10 -2.36 -3.75 -21.33
N ILE A 11 -1.03 -3.96 -21.46
CA ILE A 11 -0.03 -3.05 -20.84
C ILE A 11 0.50 -2.01 -21.84
N GLU A 12 0.17 -2.06 -23.12
CA GLU A 12 0.93 -1.32 -24.14
C GLU A 12 0.37 0.02 -24.63
N SER A 13 -0.71 0.57 -24.11
CA SER A 13 -1.27 1.79 -24.71
C SER A 13 -1.34 3.06 -23.85
N ASP A 14 -0.84 3.08 -22.60
CA ASP A 14 -0.96 4.25 -21.73
C ASP A 14 0.38 4.92 -21.35
N VAL A 15 1.40 4.79 -22.18
CA VAL A 15 2.60 5.63 -22.11
C VAL A 15 2.35 6.85 -23.00
N CYS A 16 1.72 7.85 -22.51
CA CYS A 16 1.84 9.26 -22.85
C CYS A 16 0.62 10.08 -22.38
N ARG A 17 0.60 10.47 -21.14
CA ARG A 17 -0.04 11.73 -20.73
C ARG A 17 0.80 12.36 -19.63
N ILE A 18 1.65 13.26 -20.03
CA ILE A 18 2.29 14.23 -19.17
C ILE A 18 1.17 15.12 -18.60
N GLY A 19 0.96 15.09 -17.29
CA GLY A 19 0.07 16.01 -16.58
C GLY A 19 -1.40 15.57 -16.52
N GLY A 20 -1.83 15.02 -15.41
CA GLY A 20 -3.23 14.75 -15.09
C GLY A 20 -3.56 13.28 -14.79
N GLY A 21 -2.65 12.52 -14.24
CA GLY A 21 -2.94 11.19 -13.72
C GLY A 21 -3.73 11.28 -12.41
N THR A 22 -4.79 10.49 -12.29
CA THR A 22 -5.58 10.42 -11.09
C THR A 22 -4.86 9.60 -10.02
N MET A 23 -4.83 10.12 -8.79
CA MET A 23 -4.13 9.51 -7.66
C MET A 23 -4.86 8.26 -7.15
N LYS A 24 -4.12 7.17 -6.88
CA LYS A 24 -4.65 5.96 -6.22
C LYS A 24 -4.38 5.99 -4.73
N LEU A 25 -5.40 5.80 -3.92
CA LEU A 25 -5.24 5.54 -2.50
C LEU A 25 -5.36 4.04 -2.22
N TYR A 26 -4.29 3.45 -1.68
CA TYR A 26 -4.25 2.08 -1.21
C TYR A 26 -4.65 2.00 0.27
N LEU A 27 -5.52 1.06 0.60
CA LEU A 27 -5.91 0.77 1.98
C LEU A 27 -4.95 -0.27 2.54
N ALA A 28 -4.05 0.18 3.40
CA ALA A 28 -3.02 -0.64 4.04
C ALA A 28 -3.44 -1.10 5.44
N GLY A 29 -2.75 -2.10 5.98
CA GLY A 29 -2.95 -2.54 7.37
C GLY A 29 -3.95 -3.66 7.54
N VAL A 30 -4.20 -4.45 6.52
CA VAL A 30 -4.87 -5.74 6.64
C VAL A 30 -3.89 -6.71 7.30
N MET A 31 -4.12 -7.05 8.56
CA MET A 31 -3.17 -7.82 9.40
C MET A 31 -3.87 -8.91 10.22
N PRO A 32 -3.27 -10.13 10.35
CA PRO A 32 -3.78 -11.23 11.17
C PRO A 32 -3.77 -10.88 12.66
N GLY A 33 -4.37 -10.13 13.25
CA GLY A 33 -4.29 -9.74 14.67
C GLY A 33 -5.09 -8.49 15.01
N GLY A 34 -5.62 -7.85 13.96
CA GLY A 34 -6.42 -6.64 14.08
C GLY A 34 -7.71 -6.74 13.29
N ALA A 35 -7.97 -5.76 12.43
CA ALA A 35 -9.17 -5.70 11.60
C ALA A 35 -9.33 -6.90 10.65
N GLU A 36 -8.22 -7.47 10.13
CA GLU A 36 -8.28 -8.67 9.29
C GLU A 36 -8.82 -9.87 10.07
N ARG A 37 -8.36 -10.10 11.30
CA ARG A 37 -8.88 -11.19 12.13
C ARG A 37 -10.37 -11.02 12.39
N ASP A 38 -10.83 -9.79 12.62
CA ASP A 38 -12.24 -9.52 12.84
C ASP A 38 -13.05 -9.77 11.55
N ILE A 39 -12.54 -9.36 10.39
CA ILE A 39 -13.13 -9.66 9.09
C ILE A 39 -13.06 -11.16 8.80
N MET A 40 -11.91 -11.80 9.07
CA MET A 40 -11.74 -13.24 8.91
C MET A 40 -12.68 -14.03 9.83
N ASN A 41 -12.82 -13.63 11.10
CA ASN A 41 -13.75 -14.26 12.02
C ASN A 41 -15.21 -14.13 11.54
N MET A 42 -15.57 -13.02 10.91
CA MET A 42 -16.88 -12.87 10.28
C MET A 42 -17.04 -13.75 9.03
N TYR A 43 -15.98 -13.92 8.25
CA TYR A 43 -15.95 -14.82 7.10
C TYR A 43 -16.06 -16.30 7.53
N LEU A 44 -15.32 -16.69 8.57
CA LEU A 44 -15.29 -18.05 9.11
C LEU A 44 -16.51 -18.35 10.01
N ALA A 45 -17.01 -17.34 10.75
CA ALA A 45 -18.28 -17.49 11.43
C ALA A 45 -19.32 -17.83 10.38
N LYS A 46 -20.05 -18.91 10.57
CA LYS A 46 -21.15 -19.40 9.70
C LYS A 46 -22.30 -18.38 9.56
N SER A 47 -21.96 -17.11 9.39
CA SER A 47 -22.87 -16.04 9.01
C SER A 47 -23.42 -16.39 7.64
N GLY A 48 -24.73 -16.31 7.47
CA GLY A 48 -25.43 -16.77 6.27
C GLY A 48 -24.80 -16.30 4.96
N GLY A 49 -25.00 -17.01 3.88
CA GLY A 49 -24.34 -16.83 2.60
C GLY A 49 -24.18 -15.40 2.10
N ALA A 50 -25.12 -14.49 2.44
CA ALA A 50 -25.07 -13.07 2.07
C ALA A 50 -23.88 -12.31 2.69
N MET A 51 -23.53 -12.55 3.96
CA MET A 51 -22.38 -11.88 4.59
C MET A 51 -21.05 -12.42 4.04
N LYS A 52 -21.00 -13.73 3.76
CA LYS A 52 -19.82 -14.34 3.13
C LYS A 52 -19.61 -13.77 1.72
N ALA A 53 -20.65 -13.69 0.90
CA ALA A 53 -20.60 -13.09 -0.42
C ALA A 53 -20.21 -11.61 -0.36
N TYR A 54 -20.76 -10.83 0.59
CA TYR A 54 -20.38 -9.43 0.79
C TYR A 54 -18.89 -9.27 1.11
N ILE A 55 -18.33 -10.12 1.98
CA ILE A 55 -16.91 -10.04 2.35
C ILE A 55 -16.01 -10.48 1.18
N THR A 56 -16.38 -11.56 0.47
CA THR A 56 -15.57 -12.10 -0.63
C THR A 56 -15.69 -11.28 -1.91
N GLU A 57 -16.88 -10.84 -2.27
CA GLU A 57 -17.19 -10.27 -3.58
C GLU A 57 -17.39 -8.74 -3.52
N GLY A 58 -17.90 -8.21 -2.40
CA GLY A 58 -18.30 -6.80 -2.28
C GLY A 58 -17.33 -5.90 -1.51
N LEU A 59 -16.72 -6.40 -0.42
CA LEU A 59 -15.94 -5.54 0.46
C LEU A 59 -14.66 -5.03 -0.23
N TYR A 60 -13.96 -5.91 -0.95
CA TYR A 60 -12.69 -5.58 -1.61
C TYR A 60 -12.82 -5.16 -3.07
N SER A 61 -13.97 -5.41 -3.75
CA SER A 61 -14.12 -5.29 -5.21
C SER A 61 -13.66 -3.98 -5.82
N ASP A 62 -13.85 -2.86 -5.13
CA ASP A 62 -13.43 -1.53 -5.61
C ASP A 62 -12.25 -0.97 -4.81
N ALA A 63 -11.60 -1.78 -3.98
CA ALA A 63 -10.50 -1.32 -3.15
C ALA A 63 -9.15 -1.52 -3.83
N ASN A 64 -8.29 -0.51 -3.78
CA ASN A 64 -6.87 -0.72 -3.94
C ASN A 64 -6.33 -1.14 -2.57
N VAL A 65 -5.67 -2.28 -2.49
CA VAL A 65 -5.18 -2.85 -1.21
C VAL A 65 -3.66 -2.93 -1.23
N LEU A 66 -3.04 -2.44 -0.16
CA LEU A 66 -1.62 -2.66 0.12
C LEU A 66 -1.50 -3.57 1.35
N GLN A 67 -0.77 -4.65 1.21
CA GLN A 67 -0.54 -5.58 2.31
C GLN A 67 0.92 -5.98 2.42
N SER A 68 1.40 -6.07 3.65
CA SER A 68 2.74 -6.55 3.92
C SER A 68 2.82 -8.06 3.78
N PHE A 69 3.83 -8.57 3.06
CA PHE A 69 4.13 -9.99 2.94
C PHE A 69 4.34 -10.65 4.30
N TYR A 70 4.91 -9.91 5.25
CA TYR A 70 5.11 -10.42 6.63
C TYR A 70 3.80 -10.89 7.30
N TYR A 71 2.66 -10.32 6.89
CA TYR A 71 1.33 -10.67 7.40
C TYR A 71 0.45 -11.40 6.38
N ALA A 72 1.00 -11.77 5.22
CA ALA A 72 0.24 -12.51 4.22
C ALA A 72 -0.26 -13.85 4.77
N SER A 73 -1.46 -14.23 4.37
CA SER A 73 -2.17 -15.40 4.86
C SER A 73 -3.01 -16.03 3.75
N ASP A 74 -3.61 -17.18 4.00
CA ASP A 74 -4.57 -17.80 3.09
C ASP A 74 -5.74 -16.86 2.73
N PHE A 75 -6.11 -15.98 3.66
CA PHE A 75 -7.12 -14.96 3.40
C PHE A 75 -6.64 -13.93 2.36
N THR A 76 -5.38 -13.55 2.42
CA THR A 76 -4.75 -12.69 1.42
C THR A 76 -4.83 -13.30 0.04
N THR A 77 -4.40 -14.55 -0.09
CA THR A 77 -4.34 -15.27 -1.36
C THR A 77 -5.72 -15.60 -1.90
N ASN A 78 -6.62 -16.11 -1.05
CA ASN A 78 -7.89 -16.67 -1.51
C ASN A 78 -9.04 -15.65 -1.53
N VAL A 79 -8.91 -14.51 -0.83
CA VAL A 79 -9.98 -13.53 -0.73
C VAL A 79 -9.56 -12.13 -1.19
N ILE A 80 -8.43 -11.60 -0.70
CA ILE A 80 -8.08 -10.20 -1.00
C ILE A 80 -7.60 -10.06 -2.44
N ILE A 81 -6.55 -10.80 -2.82
CA ILE A 81 -5.91 -10.68 -4.15
C ILE A 81 -6.92 -10.89 -5.29
N PRO A 82 -7.75 -11.95 -5.30
CA PRO A 82 -8.67 -12.19 -6.42
C PRO A 82 -9.85 -11.22 -6.48
N ASN A 83 -10.17 -10.52 -5.39
CA ASN A 83 -11.37 -9.67 -5.32
C ASN A 83 -11.07 -8.17 -5.24
N CYS A 84 -9.83 -7.73 -5.02
CA CYS A 84 -9.52 -6.31 -4.98
C CYS A 84 -9.30 -5.72 -6.38
N LYS A 85 -9.49 -4.40 -6.48
CA LYS A 85 -9.30 -3.64 -7.71
C LYS A 85 -7.83 -3.58 -8.15
N SER A 86 -6.94 -3.41 -7.20
CA SER A 86 -5.49 -3.41 -7.39
C SER A 86 -4.82 -3.86 -6.11
N PHE A 87 -3.81 -4.71 -6.24
CA PHE A 87 -3.04 -5.21 -5.11
C PHE A 87 -1.58 -4.75 -5.20
N MET A 88 -1.06 -4.24 -4.08
CA MET A 88 0.33 -3.85 -3.93
C MET A 88 0.92 -4.59 -2.73
N LEU A 89 2.06 -5.26 -2.91
CA LEU A 89 2.69 -6.05 -1.86
C LEU A 89 3.87 -5.29 -1.26
N ASP A 90 3.78 -4.98 0.04
CA ASP A 90 4.90 -4.50 0.83
C ASP A 90 5.77 -5.66 1.30
N SER A 91 7.09 -5.47 1.30
CA SER A 91 8.07 -6.50 1.65
C SER A 91 8.03 -6.92 3.13
N GLY A 92 7.48 -6.08 4.00
CA GLY A 92 7.48 -6.29 5.45
C GLY A 92 8.76 -5.83 6.15
N ALA A 93 9.69 -5.17 5.45
CA ALA A 93 10.97 -4.71 5.99
C ALA A 93 10.83 -3.91 7.29
N PHE A 94 9.83 -3.02 7.37
CA PHE A 94 9.53 -2.24 8.57
C PHE A 94 9.25 -3.08 9.83
N SER A 95 8.73 -4.30 9.67
CA SER A 95 8.47 -5.20 10.79
C SER A 95 9.77 -5.74 11.41
N PHE A 96 10.85 -5.80 10.63
CA PHE A 96 12.17 -6.26 11.08
C PHE A 96 12.98 -5.15 11.74
N MET A 97 12.84 -3.92 11.28
CA MET A 97 13.51 -2.75 11.87
C MET A 97 13.07 -2.52 13.33
N LYS A 98 11.94 -3.09 13.76
CA LYS A 98 11.44 -3.02 15.15
C LYS A 98 11.92 -4.18 16.05
N GLY A 99 13.09 -4.76 15.77
CA GLY A 99 13.74 -5.73 16.67
C GLY A 99 13.36 -7.19 16.45
N LYS A 100 12.73 -7.53 15.33
CA LYS A 100 12.55 -8.92 14.91
C LYS A 100 13.70 -9.28 13.97
N SER A 101 14.69 -10.03 14.44
CA SER A 101 15.77 -10.53 13.59
C SER A 101 15.26 -11.58 12.61
N ILE A 102 15.63 -11.48 11.34
CA ILE A 102 15.54 -12.62 10.42
C ILE A 102 16.85 -13.37 10.50
N ALA A 103 16.77 -14.64 10.86
CA ALA A 103 17.94 -15.52 10.90
C ALA A 103 18.50 -15.82 9.51
N ASN A 104 17.68 -15.73 8.46
CA ASN A 104 18.07 -16.04 7.08
C ASN A 104 17.33 -15.15 6.07
N TRP A 105 18.00 -14.07 5.61
CA TRP A 105 17.47 -13.16 4.60
C TRP A 105 17.26 -13.85 3.25
N ASP A 106 18.15 -14.76 2.86
CA ASP A 106 18.02 -15.46 1.57
C ASP A 106 16.74 -16.27 1.49
N ALA A 107 16.43 -17.03 2.54
CA ALA A 107 15.19 -17.78 2.61
C ALA A 107 13.95 -16.88 2.64
N TYR A 108 14.04 -15.67 3.22
CA TYR A 108 12.94 -14.71 3.21
C TYR A 108 12.72 -14.13 1.81
N ILE A 109 13.81 -13.75 1.12
CA ILE A 109 13.76 -13.22 -0.25
C ILE A 109 13.17 -14.26 -1.20
N ASP A 110 13.56 -15.52 -1.06
CA ASP A 110 13.04 -16.61 -1.88
C ASP A 110 11.54 -16.81 -1.67
N LYS A 111 11.08 -16.86 -0.42
CA LYS A 111 9.65 -16.96 -0.09
C LYS A 111 8.86 -15.74 -0.59
N TYR A 112 9.45 -14.55 -0.54
CA TYR A 112 8.83 -13.34 -1.05
C TYR A 112 8.65 -13.40 -2.56
N ALA A 113 9.71 -13.81 -3.29
CA ALA A 113 9.66 -13.99 -4.73
C ALA A 113 8.66 -15.09 -5.14
N ASP A 114 8.67 -16.23 -4.46
CA ASP A 114 7.73 -17.33 -4.71
C ASP A 114 6.27 -16.89 -4.51
N PHE A 115 6.00 -16.13 -3.47
CA PHE A 115 4.67 -15.57 -3.21
C PHE A 115 4.21 -14.62 -4.32
N ILE A 116 5.11 -13.77 -4.82
CA ILE A 116 4.85 -12.85 -5.94
C ILE A 116 4.49 -13.64 -7.20
N VAL A 117 5.28 -14.66 -7.54
CA VAL A 117 5.06 -15.49 -8.72
C VAL A 117 3.76 -16.28 -8.61
N GLN A 118 3.57 -17.00 -7.50
CA GLN A 118 2.39 -17.86 -7.27
C GLN A 118 1.07 -17.08 -7.33
N ASN A 119 1.07 -15.83 -6.90
CA ASN A 119 -0.12 -14.98 -6.88
C ASN A 119 -0.19 -13.99 -8.05
N GLY A 120 0.73 -14.04 -9.01
CA GLY A 120 0.74 -13.17 -10.18
C GLY A 120 0.85 -11.68 -9.87
N ILE A 121 1.52 -11.32 -8.75
CA ILE A 121 1.60 -9.94 -8.25
C ILE A 121 2.47 -9.09 -9.18
N LYS A 122 1.94 -7.94 -9.61
CA LYS A 122 2.61 -7.02 -10.54
C LYS A 122 3.17 -5.76 -9.88
N LEU A 123 2.69 -5.42 -8.68
CA LEU A 123 3.13 -4.25 -7.92
C LEU A 123 3.64 -4.73 -6.56
N TYR A 124 4.95 -4.62 -6.34
CA TYR A 124 5.56 -4.98 -5.07
C TYR A 124 6.80 -4.14 -4.79
N PHE A 125 7.04 -3.85 -3.52
CA PHE A 125 8.19 -3.06 -3.10
C PHE A 125 9.44 -3.93 -2.96
N GLU A 126 10.60 -3.30 -3.12
CA GLU A 126 11.88 -3.89 -2.72
C GLU A 126 11.89 -4.22 -1.21
N LEU A 127 12.92 -4.92 -0.77
CA LEU A 127 13.23 -4.97 0.65
C LEU A 127 14.08 -3.73 1.00
N ASP A 128 13.47 -2.70 1.57
CA ASP A 128 14.11 -1.46 1.99
C ASP A 128 14.83 -1.60 3.35
N ILE A 129 15.80 -2.51 3.38
CA ILE A 129 16.59 -2.89 4.56
C ILE A 129 18.03 -2.37 4.51
N ASP A 130 18.28 -1.32 3.75
CA ASP A 130 19.62 -0.74 3.58
C ASP A 130 20.26 -0.27 4.89
N SER A 131 19.47 0.12 5.88
CA SER A 131 19.96 0.40 7.24
C SER A 131 20.53 -0.83 7.96
N ILE A 132 20.23 -2.04 7.49
CA ILE A 132 20.68 -3.31 8.07
C ILE A 132 21.83 -3.92 7.26
N VAL A 133 21.64 -3.98 5.92
CA VAL A 133 22.56 -4.73 5.03
C VAL A 133 23.36 -3.83 4.08
N GLY A 134 23.10 -2.53 4.06
CA GLY A 134 23.68 -1.58 3.12
C GLY A 134 22.95 -1.49 1.78
N LEU A 135 23.10 -0.35 1.08
CA LEU A 135 22.36 -0.07 -0.16
C LEU A 135 22.78 -1.01 -1.30
N ASP A 136 24.07 -1.35 -1.43
CA ASP A 136 24.54 -2.26 -2.48
C ASP A 136 23.90 -3.66 -2.37
N ALA A 137 23.74 -4.14 -1.14
CA ALA A 137 23.03 -5.40 -0.91
C ALA A 137 21.56 -5.30 -1.33
N VAL A 138 20.87 -4.20 -1.03
CA VAL A 138 19.49 -3.97 -1.47
C VAL A 138 19.39 -3.92 -3.00
N ILE A 139 20.33 -3.26 -3.69
CA ILE A 139 20.38 -3.24 -5.16
C ILE A 139 20.56 -4.66 -5.73
N ASN A 140 21.39 -5.50 -5.12
CA ASN A 140 21.55 -6.89 -5.53
C ASN A 140 20.28 -7.72 -5.26
N ILE A 141 19.58 -7.47 -4.16
CA ILE A 141 18.29 -8.09 -3.87
C ILE A 141 17.25 -7.69 -4.92
N ARG A 142 17.19 -6.41 -5.35
CA ARG A 142 16.30 -5.98 -6.47
C ARG A 142 16.53 -6.79 -7.73
N LYS A 143 17.80 -7.00 -8.12
CA LYS A 143 18.16 -7.80 -9.31
C LYS A 143 17.67 -9.24 -9.16
N ARG A 144 17.97 -9.88 -8.02
CA ARG A 144 17.53 -11.25 -7.73
C ARG A 144 16.00 -11.38 -7.75
N LEU A 145 15.27 -10.42 -7.20
CA LEU A 145 13.82 -10.41 -7.25
C LEU A 145 13.32 -10.29 -8.69
N TYR A 146 13.89 -9.40 -9.47
CA TYR A 146 13.52 -9.26 -10.89
C TYR A 146 13.81 -10.53 -11.69
N GLU A 147 14.96 -11.16 -11.51
CA GLU A 147 15.35 -12.42 -12.17
C GLU A 147 14.36 -13.55 -11.84
N LYS A 148 13.89 -13.63 -10.59
CA LYS A 148 12.95 -14.67 -10.16
C LYS A 148 11.50 -14.39 -10.56
N THR A 149 11.06 -13.15 -10.54
CA THR A 149 9.64 -12.80 -10.71
C THR A 149 9.30 -12.33 -12.13
N GLY A 150 10.29 -11.90 -12.91
CA GLY A 150 10.10 -11.26 -14.21
C GLY A 150 9.48 -9.86 -14.13
N VAL A 151 9.26 -9.33 -12.91
CA VAL A 151 8.64 -8.01 -12.64
C VAL A 151 9.63 -7.14 -11.86
N LYS A 152 9.86 -5.91 -12.31
CA LYS A 152 10.72 -4.98 -11.57
C LYS A 152 10.08 -4.61 -10.23
N PRO A 153 10.81 -4.74 -9.09
CA PRO A 153 10.35 -4.23 -7.81
C PRO A 153 10.25 -2.71 -7.84
N ILE A 154 9.40 -2.14 -6.98
CA ILE A 154 9.31 -0.70 -6.75
C ILE A 154 10.41 -0.33 -5.74
N PRO A 155 11.45 0.43 -6.12
CA PRO A 155 12.46 0.89 -5.18
C PRO A 155 11.85 1.89 -4.19
N VAL A 156 12.27 1.82 -2.93
CA VAL A 156 11.80 2.69 -1.86
C VAL A 156 12.92 3.66 -1.47
N TRP A 157 12.84 4.88 -1.97
CA TRP A 157 13.84 5.88 -1.64
C TRP A 157 13.65 6.42 -0.22
N HIS A 158 14.74 6.46 0.51
CA HIS A 158 14.89 7.11 1.80
C HIS A 158 15.80 8.34 1.66
N LYS A 159 15.56 9.39 2.46
CA LYS A 159 16.30 10.64 2.42
C LYS A 159 17.82 10.42 2.54
N ALA A 160 18.23 9.45 3.36
CA ALA A 160 19.62 9.08 3.56
C ALA A 160 20.33 8.59 2.28
N ARG A 161 19.58 8.06 1.28
CA ARG A 161 20.14 7.58 0.00
C ARG A 161 20.57 8.72 -0.93
N GLY A 162 20.14 9.95 -0.65
CA GLY A 162 20.48 11.14 -1.43
C GLY A 162 19.70 11.27 -2.74
N LEU A 163 19.74 12.48 -3.34
CA LEU A 163 18.94 12.81 -4.51
C LEU A 163 19.42 12.12 -5.79
N GLU A 164 20.72 11.87 -5.92
CA GLU A 164 21.26 11.21 -7.11
C GLU A 164 20.82 9.74 -7.20
N SER A 165 20.73 9.05 -6.06
CA SER A 165 20.14 7.71 -6.00
C SER A 165 18.68 7.73 -6.45
N PHE A 166 17.91 8.74 -6.02
CA PHE A 166 16.51 8.87 -6.44
C PHE A 166 16.38 9.08 -7.95
N LYS A 167 17.17 9.97 -8.54
CA LYS A 167 17.19 10.21 -9.99
C LYS A 167 17.53 8.95 -10.77
N LYS A 168 18.52 8.20 -10.28
CA LYS A 168 18.90 6.91 -10.88
C LYS A 168 17.74 5.92 -10.84
N ASP A 169 17.11 5.74 -9.67
CA ASP A 169 15.95 4.86 -9.54
C ASP A 169 14.80 5.29 -10.48
N CYS A 170 14.52 6.60 -10.61
CA CYS A 170 13.52 7.12 -11.55
C CYS A 170 13.85 6.82 -13.02
N SER A 171 15.12 6.76 -13.40
CA SER A 171 15.53 6.46 -14.77
C SER A 171 15.50 4.96 -15.10
N GLU A 172 15.64 4.10 -14.09
CA GLU A 172 15.75 2.64 -14.28
C GLU A 172 14.42 1.90 -14.02
N TYR A 173 13.53 2.48 -13.23
CA TYR A 173 12.29 1.84 -12.78
C TYR A 173 11.06 2.64 -13.19
N PRO A 174 10.01 1.97 -13.74
CA PRO A 174 8.78 2.66 -14.16
C PRO A 174 7.92 3.13 -12.98
N TYR A 175 8.26 2.72 -11.76
CA TYR A 175 7.59 3.09 -10.53
C TYR A 175 8.60 3.16 -9.40
N VAL A 176 8.56 4.23 -8.61
CA VAL A 176 9.40 4.46 -7.43
C VAL A 176 8.53 4.81 -6.23
N ALA A 177 9.06 4.66 -5.03
CA ALA A 177 8.35 5.05 -3.80
C ALA A 177 9.20 5.95 -2.92
N ILE A 178 8.55 6.78 -2.13
CA ILE A 178 9.17 7.58 -1.07
C ILE A 178 8.84 6.93 0.28
N GLY A 179 9.88 6.46 0.96
CA GLY A 179 9.82 6.00 2.34
C GLY A 179 10.08 7.12 3.36
N GLY A 180 10.21 6.76 4.63
CA GLY A 180 10.62 7.69 5.68
C GLY A 180 9.53 8.65 6.18
N ILE A 181 8.31 8.63 5.63
CA ILE A 181 7.21 9.50 6.04
C ILE A 181 6.66 9.07 7.41
N VAL A 182 6.38 7.79 7.58
CA VAL A 182 5.86 7.22 8.85
C VAL A 182 6.90 7.27 9.96
N THR A 183 8.17 7.06 9.64
CA THR A 183 9.27 7.10 10.59
C THR A 183 9.72 8.50 10.95
N GLN A 184 9.15 9.54 10.31
CA GLN A 184 9.52 10.95 10.46
C GLN A 184 10.97 11.28 10.04
N GLU A 185 11.57 10.47 9.20
CA GLU A 185 12.81 10.80 8.51
C GLU A 185 12.59 12.03 7.60
N ILE A 186 11.39 12.12 6.99
CA ILE A 186 10.88 13.32 6.34
C ILE A 186 9.82 13.91 7.25
N LYS A 187 10.18 14.99 7.93
CA LYS A 187 9.29 15.70 8.85
C LYS A 187 8.22 16.50 8.07
N ARG A 188 7.08 16.79 8.70
CA ARG A 188 5.96 17.49 8.07
C ARG A 188 6.36 18.86 7.46
N GLN A 189 7.26 19.57 8.10
CA GLN A 189 7.80 20.84 7.60
C GLN A 189 8.66 20.70 6.34
N GLU A 190 9.16 19.50 6.05
CA GLU A 190 9.98 19.18 4.88
C GLU A 190 9.14 18.65 3.70
N TYR A 191 7.82 18.50 3.84
CA TYR A 191 6.94 18.01 2.77
C TYR A 191 7.03 18.78 1.45
N PRO A 192 7.40 20.09 1.40
CA PRO A 192 7.66 20.75 0.12
C PRO A 192 8.69 20.04 -0.79
N ILE A 193 9.54 19.16 -0.23
CA ILE A 193 10.45 18.31 -1.03
C ILE A 193 9.69 17.38 -1.97
N PHE A 194 8.47 16.97 -1.63
CA PHE A 194 7.68 16.04 -2.45
C PHE A 194 7.39 16.61 -3.84
N GLU A 195 7.12 17.89 -3.96
CA GLU A 195 6.90 18.54 -5.25
C GLU A 195 8.12 18.35 -6.18
N LYS A 196 9.32 18.55 -5.65
CA LYS A 196 10.57 18.33 -6.39
C LYS A 196 10.74 16.86 -6.79
N LEU A 197 10.51 15.92 -5.86
CA LEU A 197 10.68 14.50 -6.12
C LEU A 197 9.65 13.99 -7.13
N ILE A 198 8.40 14.42 -7.03
CA ILE A 198 7.33 14.08 -7.98
C ILE A 198 7.68 14.59 -9.38
N ASN A 199 8.14 15.84 -9.49
CA ASN A 199 8.56 16.40 -10.78
C ASN A 199 9.73 15.64 -11.40
N ILE A 200 10.71 15.18 -10.60
CA ILE A 200 11.82 14.36 -11.09
C ILE A 200 11.32 13.01 -11.60
N ALA A 201 10.45 12.33 -10.83
CA ALA A 201 9.90 11.04 -11.23
C ALA A 201 9.10 11.16 -12.54
N HIS A 202 8.19 12.13 -12.61
CA HIS A 202 7.35 12.35 -13.80
C HIS A 202 8.17 12.77 -15.03
N ALA A 203 9.21 13.61 -14.86
CA ALA A 203 10.11 13.98 -15.95
C ALA A 203 10.91 12.78 -16.49
N SER A 204 11.13 11.75 -15.66
CA SER A 204 11.77 10.49 -16.07
C SER A 204 10.78 9.45 -16.60
N GLY A 205 9.47 9.75 -16.65
CA GLY A 205 8.41 8.81 -17.03
C GLY A 205 8.06 7.79 -15.94
N ALA A 206 8.60 7.93 -14.73
CA ALA A 206 8.30 7.04 -13.62
C ALA A 206 7.08 7.51 -12.83
N LYS A 207 6.27 6.56 -12.35
CA LYS A 207 5.23 6.79 -11.35
C LYS A 207 5.85 6.88 -9.96
N ILE A 208 5.16 7.56 -9.04
CA ILE A 208 5.66 7.76 -7.68
C ILE A 208 4.60 7.45 -6.63
N HIS A 209 4.98 6.66 -5.61
CA HIS A 209 4.16 6.28 -4.48
C HIS A 209 4.65 6.93 -3.18
N GLY A 210 3.75 7.52 -2.40
CA GLY A 210 4.06 8.02 -1.05
C GLY A 210 3.69 7.00 0.01
N LEU A 211 4.70 6.26 0.55
CA LEU A 211 4.47 5.24 1.57
C LEU A 211 3.98 5.85 2.89
N GLY A 212 2.75 5.48 3.29
CA GLY A 212 2.13 5.98 4.51
C GLY A 212 1.74 7.46 4.46
N PHE A 213 1.65 8.07 3.27
CA PHE A 213 1.26 9.46 3.14
C PHE A 213 -0.26 9.63 3.25
N THR A 214 -0.72 10.00 4.44
CA THR A 214 -2.16 10.08 4.77
C THR A 214 -2.64 11.50 5.08
N ASN A 215 -1.84 12.52 4.77
CA ASN A 215 -2.22 13.90 4.99
C ASN A 215 -3.24 14.34 3.94
N LEU A 216 -4.52 14.43 4.32
CA LEU A 216 -5.62 14.77 3.42
C LEU A 216 -5.41 16.11 2.69
N ASP A 217 -4.91 17.12 3.38
CA ASP A 217 -4.61 18.42 2.75
C ASP A 217 -3.45 18.31 1.76
N GLY A 218 -2.48 17.45 2.08
CA GLY A 218 -1.34 17.18 1.21
C GLY A 218 -1.71 16.39 -0.05
N LEU A 219 -2.77 15.58 -0.02
CA LEU A 219 -3.20 14.82 -1.20
C LEU A 219 -3.68 15.73 -2.34
N THR A 220 -4.25 16.89 -2.01
CA THR A 220 -4.65 17.88 -3.02
C THR A 220 -3.48 18.72 -3.52
N LYS A 221 -2.39 18.78 -2.76
CA LYS A 221 -1.22 19.61 -3.06
C LYS A 221 -0.13 18.82 -3.79
N TYR A 222 0.12 17.60 -3.37
CA TYR A 222 1.20 16.78 -3.89
C TYR A 222 0.60 15.67 -4.78
N HIS A 223 0.88 15.75 -6.07
CA HIS A 223 0.30 14.87 -7.08
C HIS A 223 1.07 13.54 -7.20
N PHE A 224 1.06 12.75 -6.12
CA PHE A 224 1.51 11.37 -6.17
C PHE A 224 0.62 10.54 -7.10
N ASP A 225 1.19 9.58 -7.83
CA ASP A 225 0.39 8.61 -8.59
C ASP A 225 -0.35 7.64 -7.67
N SER A 226 0.22 7.36 -6.51
CA SER A 226 -0.48 6.65 -5.44
C SER A 226 0.10 6.93 -4.06
N VAL A 227 -0.71 6.66 -3.06
CA VAL A 227 -0.34 6.69 -1.64
C VAL A 227 -1.03 5.54 -0.91
N ASP A 228 -0.62 5.25 0.30
CA ASP A 228 -1.31 4.29 1.16
C ASP A 228 -1.69 4.86 2.53
N SER A 229 -2.69 4.25 3.15
CA SER A 229 -3.19 4.65 4.46
C SER A 229 -3.58 3.46 5.33
N THR A 230 -3.11 3.47 6.58
CA THR A 230 -3.57 2.58 7.65
C THR A 230 -4.62 3.25 8.55
N ALA A 231 -5.11 4.44 8.22
CA ALA A 231 -5.99 5.21 9.09
C ALA A 231 -7.31 4.48 9.40
N TRP A 232 -7.84 3.69 8.48
CA TRP A 232 -9.07 2.94 8.66
C TRP A 232 -9.02 1.93 9.82
N VAL A 233 -7.84 1.36 10.13
CA VAL A 233 -7.65 0.44 11.26
C VAL A 233 -7.60 1.13 12.62
N SER A 234 -7.52 2.45 12.68
CA SER A 234 -7.44 3.19 13.94
C SER A 234 -8.71 3.07 14.79
N GLY A 235 -9.84 2.68 14.19
CA GLY A 235 -11.06 2.33 14.90
C GLY A 235 -10.86 1.19 15.90
N ASN A 236 -10.13 0.17 15.51
CA ASN A 236 -9.84 -0.99 16.36
C ASN A 236 -8.85 -0.67 17.49
N ARG A 237 -7.93 0.27 17.26
CA ARG A 237 -6.89 0.64 18.23
C ARG A 237 -7.36 1.71 19.20
N PHE A 238 -8.10 2.71 18.71
CA PHE A 238 -8.39 3.95 19.43
C PHE A 238 -9.89 4.28 19.48
N GLY A 239 -10.75 3.45 18.87
CA GLY A 239 -12.19 3.70 18.80
C GLY A 239 -12.57 4.85 17.87
N ALA A 240 -11.74 5.16 16.87
CA ALA A 240 -12.03 6.16 15.86
C ALA A 240 -13.01 5.63 14.81
N ILE A 241 -14.04 6.39 14.49
CA ILE A 241 -15.04 6.09 13.48
C ILE A 241 -14.91 7.16 12.40
N TYR A 242 -14.77 6.73 11.14
CA TYR A 242 -14.61 7.62 10.00
C TYR A 242 -15.87 7.69 9.15
N PHE A 243 -16.11 8.86 8.57
CA PHE A 243 -17.20 9.11 7.63
C PHE A 243 -16.67 9.93 6.47
N PHE A 244 -16.99 9.52 5.26
CA PHE A 244 -16.73 10.29 4.07
C PHE A 244 -17.91 11.24 3.81
N ASP A 245 -17.67 12.55 3.83
CA ASP A 245 -18.71 13.58 3.67
C ASP A 245 -18.94 14.00 2.19
N GLY A 246 -18.37 13.25 1.24
CA GLY A 246 -18.42 13.57 -0.19
C GLY A 246 -17.20 14.34 -0.70
N LYS A 247 -16.33 14.84 0.19
CA LYS A 247 -15.14 15.63 -0.15
C LYS A 247 -13.92 15.23 0.67
N THR A 248 -14.09 14.99 1.94
CA THR A 248 -13.00 14.65 2.87
C THR A 248 -13.44 13.63 3.91
N MET A 249 -12.48 13.11 4.66
CA MET A 249 -12.74 12.18 5.77
C MET A 249 -12.97 12.95 7.07
N LYS A 250 -14.09 12.70 7.70
CA LYS A 250 -14.40 13.16 9.08
C LYS A 250 -14.12 12.04 10.07
N LYS A 251 -13.60 12.41 11.22
CA LYS A 251 -13.29 11.48 12.32
C LYS A 251 -14.11 11.82 13.56
N VAL A 252 -14.77 10.81 14.11
CA VAL A 252 -15.45 10.88 15.39
C VAL A 252 -14.80 9.86 16.32
N ASN A 253 -14.50 10.27 17.54
CA ASN A 253 -14.01 9.34 18.56
C ASN A 253 -15.21 8.78 19.33
N LYS A 254 -15.11 7.52 19.77
CA LYS A 254 -16.10 6.92 20.65
C LYS A 254 -16.28 7.75 21.92
N PRO A 255 -17.48 7.82 22.50
CA PRO A 255 -17.68 8.44 23.81
C PRO A 255 -16.81 7.80 24.88
N GLN A 256 -16.34 8.60 25.83
CA GLN A 256 -15.54 8.10 26.95
C GLN A 256 -16.28 6.98 27.70
N GLY A 257 -15.58 5.93 28.09
CA GLY A 257 -16.15 4.78 28.81
C GLY A 257 -16.99 3.82 27.95
N LYS A 258 -17.26 4.12 26.68
CA LYS A 258 -18.00 3.21 25.79
C LYS A 258 -17.07 2.28 25.02
N LYS A 259 -17.51 1.05 24.80
CA LYS A 259 -16.84 0.08 23.90
C LYS A 259 -17.50 0.12 22.53
N VAL A 260 -16.71 -0.02 21.47
CA VAL A 260 -17.20 -0.24 20.10
C VAL A 260 -17.02 -1.71 19.71
N LYS A 261 -17.88 -2.22 18.86
CA LYS A 261 -17.70 -3.55 18.26
C LYS A 261 -16.63 -3.43 17.18
N THR A 262 -15.42 -3.91 17.45
CA THR A 262 -14.22 -3.69 16.61
C THR A 262 -14.41 -4.18 15.18
N ASN A 263 -15.01 -5.36 14.98
CA ASN A 263 -15.29 -5.91 13.66
C ASN A 263 -16.23 -5.03 12.82
N LEU A 264 -17.33 -4.55 13.41
CA LEU A 264 -18.26 -3.65 12.72
C LEU A 264 -17.61 -2.30 12.41
N THR A 265 -16.83 -1.77 13.36
CA THR A 265 -16.06 -0.53 13.14
C THR A 265 -15.02 -0.68 12.05
N ALA A 266 -14.35 -1.83 11.96
CA ALA A 266 -13.38 -2.11 10.91
C ALA A 266 -14.03 -2.10 9.53
N ILE A 267 -15.14 -2.82 9.35
CA ILE A 267 -15.87 -2.87 8.09
C ILE A 267 -16.42 -1.47 7.72
N HIS A 268 -17.01 -0.77 8.68
CA HIS A 268 -17.52 0.59 8.45
C HIS A 268 -16.40 1.52 7.99
N ASN A 269 -15.29 1.59 8.75
CA ASN A 269 -14.17 2.45 8.40
C ASN A 269 -13.56 2.08 7.04
N PHE A 270 -13.37 0.79 6.77
CA PHE A 270 -12.88 0.34 5.47
C PHE A 270 -13.79 0.80 4.33
N THR A 271 -15.11 0.65 4.51
CA THR A 271 -16.12 1.08 3.52
C THR A 271 -16.08 2.59 3.29
N GLU A 272 -15.99 3.39 4.35
CA GLU A 272 -15.91 4.85 4.24
C GLU A 272 -14.60 5.30 3.56
N TRP A 273 -13.47 4.69 3.94
CA TRP A 273 -12.18 4.96 3.28
C TRP A 273 -12.16 4.50 1.82
N LYS A 274 -12.88 3.43 1.47
CA LYS A 274 -13.07 3.00 0.08
C LYS A 274 -13.85 4.04 -0.73
N LYS A 275 -14.87 4.68 -0.16
CA LYS A 275 -15.59 5.80 -0.80
C LYS A 275 -14.66 6.98 -1.05
N PHE A 276 -13.84 7.34 -0.05
CA PHE A 276 -12.84 8.40 -0.21
C PHE A 276 -11.79 8.05 -1.27
N ALA A 277 -11.30 6.81 -1.30
CA ALA A 277 -10.35 6.36 -2.31
C ALA A 277 -10.91 6.54 -3.75
N ARG A 278 -12.18 6.20 -3.97
CA ARG A 278 -12.85 6.45 -5.27
C ARG A 278 -12.97 7.93 -5.60
N TYR A 279 -13.27 8.77 -4.60
CA TYR A 279 -13.30 10.22 -4.78
C TYR A 279 -11.92 10.76 -5.15
N ALA A 280 -10.89 10.37 -4.41
CA ALA A 280 -9.51 10.76 -4.66
C ALA A 280 -9.07 10.36 -6.08
N GLU A 281 -9.39 9.14 -6.48
CA GLU A 281 -9.13 8.61 -7.81
C GLU A 281 -9.82 9.38 -8.94
N ALA A 282 -10.97 9.98 -8.66
CA ALA A 282 -11.74 10.72 -9.67
C ALA A 282 -11.45 12.23 -9.68
N LYS A 283 -10.90 12.79 -8.60
CA LYS A 283 -10.85 14.24 -8.37
C LYS A 283 -9.48 14.79 -8.01
N LEU A 284 -8.55 13.95 -7.52
CA LEU A 284 -7.20 14.34 -7.10
C LEU A 284 -6.14 13.74 -8.01
#